data_4925fa8eb9c8c5e3d04ac8857015173c
#
_entry.id   4925fa8eb9c8c5e3d04ac8857015173c
#
_cell.length_a   1.000
_cell.length_b   1.000
_cell.length_c   1.000
_cell.angle_alpha   90.00
_cell.angle_beta   90.00
_cell.angle_gamma   90.00
#
_symmetry.space_group_name_H-M   'P 1'
#
loop_
_entity.id
_entity.type
_entity.pdbx_description
1 polymer ?
#
loop_
_entity_poly.entity_id
_entity_poly.type
_entity_poly.pdbx_seq_one_letter_code
_entity_poly.pdbx_strand_id
1 'polypeptide(L)'
;MTSGMVYQYVLEKERNLGYKGRCVEAVPHVRDEIIRRIRLATDENGSDISVIEVGGTVGDFQNALFIDAARVLKLEHPEDVLFVLVSYLPVPGTLGEMKTRPTQNAVHQLNSYGVQTDFIIARSPHALDQRRKEKIAMNSNVPVEHIISAPDVDLIYDVPLNFEREKIGDVLLKSLRLPKKSGVGLKEWTKFVDRVKQARKHIKIAI
;
A
#
# COMPACT_ATOMS: atom_id res chain seq x y z
N MET A 1 -10.10 10.80 -2.21
CA MET A 1 -9.40 12.11 -2.05
C MET A 1 -8.44 12.29 -3.22
N THR A 2 -8.43 13.47 -3.85
CA THR A 2 -7.48 13.81 -4.92
C THR A 2 -6.62 15.02 -4.51
N SER A 3 -5.43 15.16 -5.11
CA SER A 3 -4.56 16.32 -4.87
C SER A 3 -5.28 17.65 -5.12
N GLY A 4 -6.05 17.75 -6.23
CA GLY A 4 -6.83 18.95 -6.54
C GLY A 4 -7.83 19.33 -5.45
N MET A 5 -8.55 18.36 -4.90
CA MET A 5 -9.48 18.62 -3.78
C MET A 5 -8.79 19.14 -2.52
N VAL A 6 -7.58 18.66 -2.24
CA VAL A 6 -6.79 19.10 -1.09
C VAL A 6 -6.30 20.52 -1.30
N TYR A 7 -5.69 20.82 -2.45
CA TYR A 7 -5.22 22.16 -2.79
C TYR A 7 -6.36 23.18 -2.83
N GLN A 8 -7.47 22.83 -3.45
CA GLN A 8 -8.64 23.71 -3.51
C GLN A 8 -9.11 24.09 -2.11
N TYR A 9 -9.25 23.13 -1.20
CA TYR A 9 -9.66 23.39 0.18
C TYR A 9 -8.71 24.35 0.89
N VAL A 10 -7.40 24.13 0.78
CA VAL A 10 -6.41 24.98 1.44
C VAL A 10 -6.45 26.40 0.91
N LEU A 11 -6.54 26.57 -0.44
CA LEU A 11 -6.65 27.87 -1.10
C LEU A 11 -7.94 28.61 -0.74
N GLU A 12 -9.08 27.92 -0.75
CA GLU A 12 -10.36 28.52 -0.36
C GLU A 12 -10.35 28.98 1.12
N LYS A 13 -9.82 28.15 2.00
CA LYS A 13 -9.68 28.49 3.42
C LYS A 13 -8.75 29.69 3.63
N GLU A 14 -7.65 29.78 2.88
CA GLU A 14 -6.77 30.94 2.91
C GLU A 14 -7.47 32.22 2.47
N ARG A 15 -8.11 32.20 1.30
CA ARG A 15 -8.85 33.33 0.73
C ARG A 15 -9.98 33.83 1.62
N ASN A 16 -10.60 32.94 2.36
CA ASN A 16 -11.66 33.25 3.33
C ASN A 16 -11.11 33.56 4.74
N LEU A 17 -9.82 33.89 4.89
CA LEU A 17 -9.15 34.22 6.15
C LEU A 17 -9.23 33.11 7.21
N GLY A 18 -9.47 31.87 6.81
CA GLY A 18 -9.57 30.72 7.71
C GLY A 18 -8.28 30.39 8.47
N TYR A 19 -7.15 30.91 8.01
CA TYR A 19 -5.86 30.84 8.70
C TYR A 19 -5.50 32.12 9.47
N LYS A 20 -6.45 33.07 9.61
CA LYS A 20 -6.29 34.29 10.43
C LYS A 20 -5.05 35.11 10.06
N GLY A 21 -4.75 35.26 8.79
CA GLY A 21 -3.64 36.05 8.27
C GLY A 21 -2.25 35.38 8.41
N ARG A 22 -2.19 34.12 8.80
CA ARG A 22 -0.93 33.36 8.79
C ARG A 22 -0.50 33.08 7.37
N CYS A 23 0.82 33.00 7.14
CA CYS A 23 1.38 32.52 5.88
C CYS A 23 0.97 31.04 5.67
N VAL A 24 0.45 30.72 4.49
CA VAL A 24 0.01 29.39 4.13
C VAL A 24 1.02 28.76 3.17
N GLU A 25 1.52 27.59 3.51
CA GLU A 25 2.54 26.85 2.77
C GLU A 25 2.09 25.40 2.51
N ALA A 26 2.77 24.72 1.59
CA ALA A 26 2.48 23.32 1.33
C ALA A 26 2.68 22.46 2.59
N VAL A 27 3.74 22.73 3.34
CA VAL A 27 3.98 22.15 4.67
C VAL A 27 3.96 23.31 5.68
N PRO A 28 3.08 23.25 6.70
CA PRO A 28 2.27 22.10 7.11
C PRO A 28 0.86 22.02 6.49
N HIS A 29 0.33 23.06 5.84
CA HIS A 29 -1.11 23.23 5.65
C HIS A 29 -1.75 22.19 4.70
N VAL A 30 -1.07 21.87 3.57
CA VAL A 30 -1.57 20.83 2.64
C VAL A 30 -1.39 19.45 3.26
N ARG A 31 -0.26 19.18 3.91
CA ARG A 31 -0.03 17.93 4.63
C ARG A 31 -1.07 17.71 5.72
N ASP A 32 -1.34 18.70 6.55
CA ASP A 32 -2.29 18.61 7.65
C ASP A 32 -3.73 18.40 7.16
N GLU A 33 -4.09 18.97 6.00
CA GLU A 33 -5.38 18.72 5.35
C GLU A 33 -5.48 17.27 4.85
N ILE A 34 -4.39 16.70 4.32
CA ILE A 34 -4.35 15.27 3.96
C ILE A 34 -4.61 14.40 5.19
N ILE A 35 -3.90 14.65 6.28
CA ILE A 35 -4.08 13.93 7.56
C ILE A 35 -5.51 14.05 8.07
N ARG A 36 -6.06 15.27 8.06
CA ARG A 36 -7.45 15.52 8.48
C ARG A 36 -8.45 14.68 7.68
N ARG A 37 -8.27 14.60 6.35
CA ARG A 37 -9.16 13.81 5.49
C ARG A 37 -9.03 12.31 5.72
N ILE A 38 -7.82 11.83 5.99
CA ILE A 38 -7.59 10.42 6.33
C ILE A 38 -8.35 10.07 7.61
N ARG A 39 -8.17 10.86 8.67
CA ARG A 39 -8.87 10.66 9.94
C ARG A 39 -10.38 10.71 9.79
N LEU A 40 -10.89 11.73 9.10
CA LEU A 40 -12.32 11.87 8.86
C LEU A 40 -12.90 10.65 8.14
N ALA A 41 -12.26 10.15 7.09
CA ALA A 41 -12.72 8.97 6.37
C ALA A 41 -12.71 7.70 7.24
N THR A 42 -11.77 7.58 8.17
CA THR A 42 -11.70 6.48 9.13
C THR A 42 -12.83 6.56 10.14
N ASP A 43 -13.04 7.74 10.73
CA ASP A 43 -14.04 7.98 11.79
C ASP A 43 -15.46 7.85 11.26
N GLU A 44 -15.77 8.44 10.10
CA GLU A 44 -17.10 8.38 9.46
C GLU A 44 -17.56 6.96 9.12
N ASN A 45 -16.63 6.07 8.85
CA ASN A 45 -16.95 4.67 8.53
C ASN A 45 -16.90 3.74 9.75
N GLY A 46 -16.49 4.22 10.93
CA GLY A 46 -16.34 3.41 12.15
C GLY A 46 -15.44 2.20 11.93
N SER A 47 -14.38 2.36 11.14
CA SER A 47 -13.52 1.26 10.69
C SER A 47 -12.44 0.97 11.71
N ASP A 48 -12.27 -0.30 12.07
CA ASP A 48 -11.15 -0.77 12.90
C ASP A 48 -9.80 -0.63 12.18
N ILE A 49 -9.80 -0.77 10.84
CA ILE A 49 -8.62 -0.70 9.98
C ILE A 49 -8.95 0.12 8.74
N SER A 50 -8.09 1.06 8.40
CA SER A 50 -8.16 1.82 7.15
C SER A 50 -6.96 1.48 6.26
N VAL A 51 -7.24 1.14 5.01
CA VAL A 51 -6.22 0.91 3.99
C VAL A 51 -6.14 2.14 3.09
N ILE A 52 -4.97 2.78 3.09
CA ILE A 52 -4.74 4.02 2.35
C ILE A 52 -3.75 3.73 1.24
N GLU A 53 -4.16 3.96 0.00
CA GLU A 53 -3.28 3.86 -1.16
C GLU A 53 -2.73 5.24 -1.51
N VAL A 54 -1.40 5.31 -1.67
CA VAL A 54 -0.71 6.44 -2.31
C VAL A 54 -0.32 5.98 -3.71
N GLY A 55 -1.04 6.48 -4.72
CA GLY A 55 -0.86 6.09 -6.12
C GLY A 55 0.44 6.62 -6.72
N GLY A 56 0.87 6.03 -7.84
CA GLY A 56 2.09 6.40 -8.56
C GLY A 56 3.34 5.68 -8.09
N THR A 57 4.49 6.13 -8.56
CA THR A 57 5.78 5.54 -8.25
C THR A 57 6.41 6.24 -7.04
N VAL A 58 7.08 5.48 -6.18
CA VAL A 58 7.89 6.06 -5.10
C VAL A 58 8.94 7.01 -5.72
N GLY A 59 8.94 8.26 -5.25
CA GLY A 59 9.81 9.30 -5.78
C GLY A 59 9.13 10.29 -6.71
N ASP A 60 7.91 10.02 -7.15
CA ASP A 60 7.14 11.01 -7.89
C ASP A 60 6.86 12.22 -6.99
N PHE A 61 7.24 13.40 -7.49
CA PHE A 61 7.15 14.66 -6.74
C PHE A 61 5.73 14.94 -6.22
N GLN A 62 4.72 14.63 -7.02
CA GLN A 62 3.31 14.82 -6.66
C GLN A 62 2.86 14.03 -5.45
N ASN A 63 3.56 12.95 -5.10
CA ASN A 63 3.23 12.06 -3.98
C ASN A 63 3.96 12.44 -2.69
N ALA A 64 4.94 13.34 -2.76
CA ALA A 64 5.81 13.68 -1.63
C ALA A 64 5.00 14.16 -0.40
N LEU A 65 3.97 14.99 -0.61
CA LEU A 65 3.14 15.49 0.49
C LEU A 65 2.26 14.41 1.12
N PHE A 66 1.82 13.41 0.34
CA PHE A 66 1.08 12.26 0.86
C PHE A 66 1.97 11.32 1.66
N ILE A 67 3.21 11.10 1.19
CA ILE A 67 4.22 10.33 1.91
C ILE A 67 4.60 11.03 3.21
N ASP A 68 4.77 12.37 3.19
CA ASP A 68 5.06 13.16 4.40
C ASP A 68 3.89 13.11 5.40
N ALA A 69 2.65 13.19 4.92
CA ALA A 69 1.46 13.03 5.76
C ALA A 69 1.42 11.65 6.43
N ALA A 70 1.70 10.59 5.68
CA ALA A 70 1.77 9.24 6.22
C ALA A 70 2.92 9.08 7.24
N ARG A 71 4.08 9.68 6.97
CA ARG A 71 5.22 9.72 7.91
C ARG A 71 4.84 10.39 9.23
N VAL A 72 4.13 11.52 9.18
CA VAL A 72 3.66 12.22 10.40
C VAL A 72 2.65 11.36 11.16
N LEU A 73 1.70 10.71 10.48
CA LEU A 73 0.78 9.78 11.12
C LEU A 73 1.51 8.63 11.84
N LYS A 74 2.56 8.07 11.22
CA LYS A 74 3.39 7.03 11.87
C LYS A 74 4.16 7.58 13.08
N LEU A 75 4.62 8.82 13.01
CA LEU A 75 5.32 9.46 14.13
C LEU A 75 4.39 9.68 15.33
N GLU A 76 3.14 10.09 15.07
CA GLU A 76 2.12 10.32 16.10
C GLU A 76 1.58 9.00 16.67
N HIS A 77 1.46 7.95 15.82
CA HIS A 77 0.87 6.65 16.15
C HIS A 77 1.79 5.52 15.65
N PRO A 78 2.97 5.33 16.25
CA PRO A 78 4.00 4.43 15.71
C PRO A 78 3.58 2.96 15.67
N GLU A 79 2.62 2.55 16.50
CA GLU A 79 2.15 1.17 16.59
C GLU A 79 0.90 0.90 15.72
N ASP A 80 0.18 1.97 15.32
CA ASP A 80 -1.10 1.87 14.62
C ASP A 80 -0.96 2.05 13.10
N VAL A 81 0.21 2.46 12.61
CA VAL A 81 0.45 2.70 11.18
C VAL A 81 1.50 1.74 10.66
N LEU A 82 1.21 1.06 9.57
CA LEU A 82 2.15 0.20 8.83
C LEU A 82 2.34 0.70 7.41
N PHE A 83 3.58 0.70 6.96
CA PHE A 83 3.94 1.01 5.58
C PHE A 83 4.13 -0.27 4.76
N VAL A 84 3.33 -0.41 3.72
CA VAL A 84 3.39 -1.53 2.78
C VAL A 84 3.86 -1.03 1.43
N LEU A 85 5.06 -1.43 1.01
CA LEU A 85 5.57 -1.14 -0.32
C LEU A 85 5.13 -2.22 -1.30
N VAL A 86 4.39 -1.84 -2.33
CA VAL A 86 4.12 -2.71 -3.48
C VAL A 86 5.16 -2.43 -4.55
N SER A 87 5.97 -3.42 -4.89
CA SER A 87 7.06 -3.25 -5.84
C SER A 87 7.09 -4.38 -6.87
N TYR A 88 7.53 -4.07 -8.09
CA TYR A 88 7.65 -5.05 -9.16
C TYR A 88 9.10 -5.51 -9.32
N LEU A 89 9.29 -6.83 -9.43
CA LEU A 89 10.58 -7.47 -9.68
C LEU A 89 10.62 -7.98 -11.13
N PRO A 90 11.24 -7.25 -12.05
CA PRO A 90 11.30 -7.67 -13.45
C PRO A 90 12.17 -8.91 -13.65
N VAL A 91 11.77 -9.72 -14.63
CA VAL A 91 12.56 -10.83 -15.16
C VAL A 91 12.92 -10.48 -16.60
N PRO A 92 14.11 -9.92 -16.87
CA PRO A 92 14.53 -9.60 -18.23
C PRO A 92 14.61 -10.86 -19.08
N GLY A 93 14.01 -10.83 -20.28
CA GLY A 93 13.85 -12.01 -21.15
C GLY A 93 15.15 -12.71 -21.57
N THR A 94 16.25 -11.96 -21.66
CA THR A 94 17.56 -12.48 -22.06
C THR A 94 18.29 -13.25 -20.95
N LEU A 95 18.00 -12.98 -19.68
CA LEU A 95 18.71 -13.55 -18.53
C LEU A 95 17.87 -14.51 -17.69
N GLY A 96 16.54 -14.46 -17.82
CA GLY A 96 15.61 -15.30 -17.05
C GLY A 96 15.69 -15.14 -15.53
N GLU A 97 16.52 -14.20 -15.03
CA GLU A 97 16.75 -13.98 -13.61
C GLU A 97 15.94 -12.78 -13.09
N MET A 98 15.16 -13.00 -12.04
CA MET A 98 14.41 -11.96 -11.36
C MET A 98 15.35 -10.94 -10.70
N LYS A 99 15.13 -9.66 -10.95
CA LYS A 99 15.96 -8.57 -10.44
C LYS A 99 15.32 -7.91 -9.20
N THR A 100 16.04 -7.93 -8.09
CA THR A 100 15.60 -7.33 -6.82
C THR A 100 16.01 -5.86 -6.66
N ARG A 101 16.89 -5.35 -7.51
CA ARG A 101 17.44 -3.99 -7.40
C ARG A 101 16.37 -2.88 -7.47
N PRO A 102 15.35 -2.95 -8.34
CA PRO A 102 14.29 -1.93 -8.37
C PRO A 102 13.58 -1.78 -7.02
N THR A 103 13.25 -2.91 -6.37
CA THR A 103 12.64 -2.91 -5.03
C THR A 103 13.56 -2.27 -3.99
N GLN A 104 14.84 -2.61 -4.00
CA GLN A 104 15.82 -2.01 -3.08
C GLN A 104 15.91 -0.49 -3.28
N ASN A 105 15.92 -0.02 -4.54
CA ASN A 105 15.94 1.41 -4.84
C ASN A 105 14.68 2.12 -4.35
N ALA A 106 13.50 1.50 -4.50
CA ALA A 106 12.24 2.05 -3.98
C ALA A 106 12.26 2.19 -2.45
N VAL A 107 12.80 1.18 -1.73
CA VAL A 107 12.99 1.26 -0.27
C VAL A 107 13.96 2.39 0.10
N HIS A 108 15.11 2.50 -0.57
CA HIS A 108 16.06 3.58 -0.32
C HIS A 108 15.43 4.96 -0.54
N GLN A 109 14.58 5.08 -1.55
CA GLN A 109 13.86 6.32 -1.81
C GLN A 109 12.83 6.64 -0.72
N LEU A 110 12.06 5.66 -0.23
CA LEU A 110 11.18 5.86 0.93
C LEU A 110 11.96 6.29 2.16
N ASN A 111 13.12 5.67 2.40
CA ASN A 111 13.99 6.03 3.53
C ASN A 111 14.47 7.49 3.42
N SER A 112 14.70 8.03 2.22
CA SER A 112 15.05 9.44 2.03
C SER A 112 13.93 10.42 2.43
N TYR A 113 12.67 9.95 2.42
CA TYR A 113 11.53 10.70 2.98
C TYR A 113 11.32 10.46 4.50
N GLY A 114 12.22 9.70 5.15
CA GLY A 114 12.06 9.32 6.55
C GLY A 114 11.01 8.23 6.80
N VAL A 115 10.69 7.44 5.77
CA VAL A 115 9.73 6.33 5.85
C VAL A 115 10.47 5.00 5.72
N GLN A 116 10.47 4.20 6.79
CA GLN A 116 10.90 2.81 6.76
C GLN A 116 9.67 1.95 6.43
N THR A 117 9.76 1.16 5.37
CA THR A 117 8.69 0.21 5.03
C THR A 117 8.65 -0.94 6.03
N ASP A 118 7.44 -1.34 6.45
CA ASP A 118 7.23 -2.47 7.37
C ASP A 118 7.03 -3.78 6.59
N PHE A 119 6.42 -3.70 5.40
CA PHE A 119 6.13 -4.85 4.53
C PHE A 119 6.48 -4.55 3.08
N ILE A 120 6.85 -5.60 2.35
CA ILE A 120 7.06 -5.52 0.90
C ILE A 120 6.20 -6.58 0.21
N ILE A 121 5.25 -6.14 -0.62
CA ILE A 121 4.53 -6.99 -1.55
C ILE A 121 5.32 -7.00 -2.86
N ALA A 122 5.99 -8.10 -3.10
CA ALA A 122 6.90 -8.28 -4.22
C ALA A 122 6.16 -8.91 -5.41
N ARG A 123 5.69 -8.07 -6.33
CA ARG A 123 5.06 -8.51 -7.57
C ARG A 123 6.10 -8.98 -8.58
N SER A 124 5.82 -10.08 -9.27
CA SER A 124 6.73 -10.66 -10.26
C SER A 124 6.01 -11.68 -11.15
N PRO A 125 6.56 -12.04 -12.33
CA PRO A 125 5.96 -13.08 -13.17
C PRO A 125 5.86 -14.44 -12.48
N HIS A 126 6.76 -14.75 -11.54
CA HIS A 126 6.82 -16.01 -10.83
C HIS A 126 6.92 -15.79 -9.31
N ALA A 127 6.52 -16.79 -8.53
CA ALA A 127 6.64 -16.74 -7.06
C ALA A 127 8.12 -16.57 -6.64
N LEU A 128 8.33 -15.82 -5.55
CA LEU A 128 9.65 -15.68 -4.96
C LEU A 128 10.06 -16.96 -4.22
N ASP A 129 11.29 -17.38 -4.44
CA ASP A 129 11.93 -18.37 -3.60
C ASP A 129 12.46 -17.77 -2.28
N GLN A 130 12.77 -18.61 -1.33
CA GLN A 130 13.25 -18.21 -0.01
C GLN A 130 14.53 -17.36 -0.09
N ARG A 131 15.47 -17.71 -0.94
CA ARG A 131 16.73 -16.98 -1.13
C ARG A 131 16.51 -15.54 -1.59
N ARG A 132 15.52 -15.32 -2.47
CA ARG A 132 15.16 -13.97 -2.93
C ARG A 132 14.44 -13.18 -1.86
N LYS A 133 13.56 -13.81 -1.07
CA LYS A 133 12.93 -13.17 0.10
C LYS A 133 14.01 -12.69 1.09
N GLU A 134 14.96 -13.53 1.44
CA GLU A 134 16.07 -13.20 2.34
C GLU A 134 16.94 -12.05 1.80
N LYS A 135 17.25 -12.08 0.50
CA LYS A 135 18.02 -11.01 -0.15
C LYS A 135 17.29 -9.66 -0.10
N ILE A 136 15.98 -9.64 -0.35
CA ILE A 136 15.17 -8.42 -0.25
C ILE A 136 15.14 -7.96 1.21
N ALA A 137 14.81 -8.83 2.13
CA ALA A 137 14.70 -8.57 3.55
C ALA A 137 15.97 -7.91 4.11
N MET A 138 17.13 -8.50 3.85
CA MET A 138 18.42 -7.99 4.31
C MET A 138 18.75 -6.60 3.74
N ASN A 139 18.45 -6.36 2.44
CA ASN A 139 18.76 -5.08 1.80
C ASN A 139 17.71 -3.98 2.08
N SER A 140 16.57 -4.35 2.64
CA SER A 140 15.46 -3.43 2.92
C SER A 140 15.23 -3.20 4.41
N ASN A 141 16.00 -3.86 5.25
CA ASN A 141 15.83 -3.86 6.72
C ASN A 141 14.40 -4.21 7.15
N VAL A 142 13.86 -5.27 6.53
CA VAL A 142 12.50 -5.79 6.77
C VAL A 142 12.60 -7.27 7.14
N PRO A 143 11.85 -7.78 8.11
CA PRO A 143 11.82 -9.20 8.42
C PRO A 143 11.44 -10.07 7.21
N VAL A 144 12.00 -11.26 7.08
CA VAL A 144 11.77 -12.15 5.93
C VAL A 144 10.28 -12.51 5.81
N GLU A 145 9.58 -12.70 6.90
CA GLU A 145 8.15 -12.99 6.97
C GLU A 145 7.27 -11.82 6.51
N HIS A 146 7.83 -10.61 6.42
CA HIS A 146 7.15 -9.42 5.88
C HIS A 146 7.37 -9.24 4.36
N ILE A 147 8.14 -10.13 3.72
CA ILE A 147 8.30 -10.15 2.27
C ILE A 147 7.25 -11.10 1.68
N ILE A 148 6.22 -10.52 1.10
CA ILE A 148 5.07 -11.24 0.56
C ILE A 148 5.26 -11.46 -0.93
N SER A 149 5.23 -12.70 -1.37
CA SER A 149 5.30 -13.05 -2.78
C SER A 149 3.93 -12.83 -3.44
N ALA A 150 3.90 -12.05 -4.52
CA ALA A 150 2.71 -11.74 -5.28
C ALA A 150 2.95 -12.04 -6.78
N PRO A 151 2.95 -13.32 -7.17
CA PRO A 151 3.13 -13.71 -8.56
C PRO A 151 1.96 -13.22 -9.42
N ASP A 152 2.25 -12.95 -10.70
CA ASP A 152 1.22 -12.62 -11.67
C ASP A 152 0.21 -13.78 -11.78
N VAL A 153 -1.03 -13.45 -12.02
CA VAL A 153 -2.16 -14.39 -12.09
C VAL A 153 -2.99 -14.14 -13.35
N ASP A 154 -3.53 -15.19 -13.93
CA ASP A 154 -4.40 -15.09 -15.11
C ASP A 154 -5.76 -14.45 -14.74
N LEU A 155 -6.23 -14.69 -13.53
CA LEU A 155 -7.48 -14.17 -13.01
C LEU A 155 -7.22 -13.31 -11.78
N ILE A 156 -7.53 -12.01 -11.88
CA ILE A 156 -7.27 -11.04 -10.79
C ILE A 156 -7.92 -11.44 -9.45
N TYR A 157 -9.01 -12.18 -9.50
CA TYR A 157 -9.69 -12.68 -8.30
C TYR A 157 -8.90 -13.78 -7.55
N ASP A 158 -7.80 -14.29 -8.11
CA ASP A 158 -6.87 -15.19 -7.41
C ASP A 158 -5.92 -14.45 -6.46
N VAL A 159 -5.77 -13.12 -6.60
CA VAL A 159 -4.86 -12.32 -5.76
C VAL A 159 -5.16 -12.48 -4.26
N PRO A 160 -6.41 -12.37 -3.77
CA PRO A 160 -6.70 -12.58 -2.35
C PRO A 160 -6.36 -14.00 -1.88
N LEU A 161 -6.52 -15.01 -2.74
CA LEU A 161 -6.17 -16.40 -2.41
C LEU A 161 -4.64 -16.58 -2.32
N ASN A 162 -3.87 -15.86 -3.13
CA ASN A 162 -2.42 -15.85 -3.03
C ASN A 162 -1.97 -15.20 -1.71
N PHE A 163 -2.58 -14.09 -1.34
CA PHE A 163 -2.30 -13.42 -0.07
C PHE A 163 -2.65 -14.27 1.15
N GLU A 164 -3.73 -15.07 1.08
CA GLU A 164 -4.06 -16.03 2.13
C GLU A 164 -2.99 -17.10 2.28
N ARG A 165 -2.46 -17.66 1.17
CA ARG A 165 -1.34 -18.63 1.18
C ARG A 165 -0.07 -18.04 1.78
N GLU A 166 0.23 -16.79 1.50
CA GLU A 166 1.36 -16.03 2.08
C GLU A 166 1.09 -15.56 3.53
N LYS A 167 -0.13 -15.78 4.06
CA LYS A 167 -0.55 -15.43 5.42
C LYS A 167 -0.40 -13.94 5.75
N ILE A 168 -0.54 -13.06 4.75
CA ILE A 168 -0.34 -11.61 4.92
C ILE A 168 -1.25 -11.04 6.01
N GLY A 169 -2.51 -11.48 6.07
CA GLY A 169 -3.46 -11.04 7.09
C GLY A 169 -3.00 -11.35 8.51
N ASP A 170 -2.47 -12.55 8.74
CA ASP A 170 -1.98 -12.95 10.05
C ASP A 170 -0.78 -12.09 10.50
N VAL A 171 0.14 -11.83 9.59
CA VAL A 171 1.35 -11.05 9.90
C VAL A 171 1.01 -9.57 10.11
N LEU A 172 0.10 -9.00 9.29
CA LEU A 172 -0.38 -7.61 9.47
C LEU A 172 -1.12 -7.45 10.81
N LEU A 173 -2.07 -8.33 11.14
CA LEU A 173 -2.80 -8.27 12.41
C LEU A 173 -1.85 -8.39 13.61
N LYS A 174 -0.87 -9.30 13.54
CA LYS A 174 0.17 -9.43 14.57
C LYS A 174 0.97 -8.14 14.74
N SER A 175 1.37 -7.50 13.64
CA SER A 175 2.14 -6.25 13.67
C SER A 175 1.33 -5.08 14.22
N LEU A 176 0.02 -5.05 13.97
CA LEU A 176 -0.92 -4.08 14.53
C LEU A 176 -1.44 -4.45 15.93
N ARG A 177 -0.99 -5.57 16.51
CA ARG A 177 -1.47 -6.09 17.80
C ARG A 177 -2.97 -6.31 17.86
N LEU A 178 -3.57 -6.58 16.70
CA LEU A 178 -5.00 -6.84 16.59
C LEU A 178 -5.31 -8.34 16.71
N PRO A 179 -6.41 -8.73 17.35
CA PRO A 179 -6.78 -10.12 17.47
C PRO A 179 -7.24 -10.69 16.12
N LYS A 180 -6.81 -11.91 15.82
CA LYS A 180 -7.38 -12.68 14.71
C LYS A 180 -8.77 -13.16 15.07
N LYS A 181 -9.80 -12.75 14.31
CA LYS A 181 -11.17 -13.28 14.46
C LYS A 181 -11.22 -14.72 13.93
N SER A 182 -11.66 -15.66 14.75
CA SER A 182 -11.88 -17.07 14.33
C SER A 182 -13.04 -17.18 13.35
N GLY A 183 -12.93 -18.11 12.39
CA GLY A 183 -14.01 -18.38 11.43
C GLY A 183 -14.11 -17.41 10.25
N VAL A 184 -13.30 -16.38 10.21
CA VAL A 184 -13.17 -15.49 9.05
C VAL A 184 -12.18 -16.13 8.08
N GLY A 185 -12.62 -16.41 6.88
CA GLY A 185 -11.78 -16.97 5.83
C GLY A 185 -12.37 -16.70 4.46
N LEU A 186 -11.62 -16.99 3.42
CA LEU A 186 -12.01 -16.71 2.04
C LEU A 186 -12.90 -17.80 1.40
N LYS A 187 -13.65 -18.58 2.19
CA LYS A 187 -14.48 -19.69 1.66
C LYS A 187 -15.46 -19.24 0.59
N GLU A 188 -16.20 -18.16 0.83
CA GLU A 188 -17.16 -17.65 -0.15
C GLU A 188 -16.44 -17.01 -1.36
N TRP A 189 -15.30 -16.37 -1.12
CA TRP A 189 -14.45 -15.85 -2.20
C TRP A 189 -13.90 -17.00 -3.06
N THR A 190 -13.44 -18.09 -2.46
CA THR A 190 -12.97 -19.28 -3.18
C THR A 190 -14.06 -19.85 -4.07
N LYS A 191 -15.29 -20.03 -3.54
CA LYS A 191 -16.43 -20.49 -4.34
C LYS A 191 -16.76 -19.55 -5.50
N PHE A 192 -16.62 -18.23 -5.29
CA PHE A 192 -16.80 -17.24 -6.36
C PHE A 192 -15.74 -17.41 -7.44
N VAL A 193 -14.46 -17.49 -7.06
CA VAL A 193 -13.33 -17.68 -7.99
C VAL A 193 -13.51 -18.97 -8.80
N ASP A 194 -13.88 -20.07 -8.15
CA ASP A 194 -14.12 -21.34 -8.82
C ASP A 194 -15.24 -21.24 -9.86
N ARG A 195 -16.33 -20.52 -9.54
CA ARG A 195 -17.41 -20.28 -10.50
C ARG A 195 -16.95 -19.45 -11.69
N VAL A 196 -16.13 -18.41 -11.46
CA VAL A 196 -15.58 -17.59 -12.55
C VAL A 196 -14.69 -18.44 -13.46
N LYS A 197 -13.84 -19.30 -12.90
CA LYS A 197 -12.96 -20.22 -13.66
C LYS A 197 -13.73 -21.24 -14.48
N GLN A 198 -14.91 -21.63 -14.01
CA GLN A 198 -15.79 -22.59 -14.71
C GLN A 198 -16.72 -21.93 -15.72
N ALA A 199 -16.81 -20.60 -15.74
CA ALA A 199 -17.68 -19.87 -16.65
C ALA A 199 -17.26 -20.05 -18.11
N ARG A 200 -18.22 -20.54 -18.95
CA ARG A 200 -17.98 -20.78 -20.39
C ARG A 200 -18.73 -19.82 -21.30
N LYS A 201 -19.66 -19.05 -20.75
CA LYS A 201 -20.47 -18.10 -21.53
C LYS A 201 -19.72 -16.78 -21.69
N HIS A 202 -19.66 -16.31 -22.92
CA HIS A 202 -19.09 -14.98 -23.23
C HIS A 202 -20.25 -13.99 -23.45
N ILE A 203 -20.14 -12.82 -22.85
CA ILE A 203 -21.03 -11.68 -23.09
C ILE A 203 -20.22 -10.54 -23.71
N LYS A 204 -20.84 -9.79 -24.62
CA LYS A 204 -20.24 -8.56 -25.17
C LYS A 204 -20.80 -7.39 -24.42
N ILE A 205 -19.93 -6.52 -23.93
CA ILE A 205 -20.29 -5.26 -23.29
C ILE A 205 -19.71 -4.15 -24.16
N ALA A 206 -20.56 -3.23 -24.59
CA ALA A 206 -20.12 -1.99 -25.25
C ALA A 206 -19.75 -0.97 -24.16
N ILE A 207 -18.61 -0.32 -24.30
CA ILE A 207 -18.12 0.75 -23.42
C ILE A 207 -18.08 2.04 -24.23
#